data_9e0dd016dd0043364abfbe479c2b4309
#
_entry.id   9e0dd016dd0043364abfbe479c2b4309
#
_cell.length_a   1.000
_cell.length_b   1.000
_cell.length_c   1.000
_cell.angle_alpha   90.00
_cell.angle_beta   90.00
_cell.angle_gamma   90.00
#
_symmetry.space_group_name_H-M   'P 1'
#
loop_
_entity.id
_entity.type
_entity.pdbx_description
1 polymer ?
#
loop_
_entity_poly.entity_id
_entity_poly.type
_entity_poly.pdbx_seq_one_letter_code
_entity_poly.pdbx_strand_id
1 'polypeptide(L)'
;YGNEAELRPGTASRITDISGYKWKDTTWMKHRPEFNEKKSPMAIYEVHPGSWKKHEAKDEDDPGFYNYRELAHELAAYVKKMGYTHVELMGIAEHPFDGSWGYQVTGYYAPTSRYGTAEDFKYMIDYLHRNKIGVILDWVPAHFPKDAHGLANFDGTAVYEHEDPRQGEHPDWGTKIYNYGRPEVKNFLIANALFWIEECHVDGLRVDAVASMLYLDYGKKDGEWVANKYGDNKNLEAIEFFKHLNTVVLGRNHGTVMIAEESTAWPLVTGKAEDGGLGFSLKWNMGWMNDFLEYMKLDPYFRKDNHNKMTFSMTYAYSENYVLVISHDEVVHLKCSMLNKMPGYPDDKFRNLKAAYAFMLFHPGKKLLFMGQEF
;
A
#
# COMPACT_ATOMS: atom_id res chain seq x y z
N TYR A 1 21.68 -7.32 -4.29
CA TYR A 1 20.71 -6.27 -4.61
C TYR A 1 21.29 -4.92 -4.26
N GLY A 2 21.19 -3.93 -5.21
CA GLY A 2 21.62 -2.57 -4.96
C GLY A 2 20.56 -1.77 -4.23
N ASN A 3 21.01 -0.76 -3.49
CA ASN A 3 20.13 0.20 -2.82
C ASN A 3 19.77 1.39 -3.72
N GLU A 4 20.25 1.39 -4.94
CA GLU A 4 19.86 2.29 -6.02
C GLU A 4 19.78 1.53 -7.34
N ALA A 5 19.00 2.07 -8.27
CA ALA A 5 18.91 1.57 -9.63
C ALA A 5 19.40 2.63 -10.62
N GLU A 6 19.83 2.19 -11.80
CA GLU A 6 20.05 3.10 -12.92
C GLU A 6 18.76 3.78 -13.30
N LEU A 7 18.88 5.02 -13.79
CA LEU A 7 17.74 5.69 -14.42
C LEU A 7 17.37 4.94 -15.71
N ARG A 8 16.10 4.74 -15.92
CA ARG A 8 15.59 4.07 -17.12
C ARG A 8 16.04 4.78 -18.40
N PRO A 9 16.32 4.04 -19.48
CA PRO A 9 16.05 2.60 -19.71
C PRO A 9 17.10 1.64 -19.12
N GLY A 10 18.04 2.12 -18.32
CA GLY A 10 18.98 1.25 -17.60
C GLY A 10 18.27 0.30 -16.64
N THR A 11 18.79 -0.91 -16.47
CA THR A 11 18.20 -1.97 -15.63
C THR A 11 19.14 -2.47 -14.54
N ALA A 12 20.36 -1.93 -14.46
CA ALA A 12 21.34 -2.38 -13.49
C ALA A 12 21.07 -1.81 -12.09
N SER A 13 21.41 -2.60 -11.07
CA SER A 13 21.53 -2.12 -9.71
C SER A 13 22.85 -1.40 -9.52
N ARG A 14 22.82 -0.28 -8.79
CA ARG A 14 24.02 0.49 -8.43
C ARG A 14 24.42 0.15 -7.01
N ILE A 15 25.72 -0.14 -6.82
CA ILE A 15 26.29 -0.34 -5.48
C ILE A 15 26.50 1.04 -4.88
N THR A 16 25.73 1.36 -3.85
CA THR A 16 25.74 2.66 -3.16
C THR A 16 25.80 2.44 -1.67
N ASP A 17 26.66 3.18 -0.98
CA ASP A 17 26.65 3.26 0.49
C ASP A 17 25.55 4.23 0.93
N ILE A 18 24.51 3.70 1.56
CA ILE A 18 23.39 4.46 2.08
C ILE A 18 23.51 4.80 3.57
N SER A 19 24.60 4.38 4.22
CA SER A 19 24.82 4.59 5.68
C SER A 19 25.21 6.01 6.04
N GLY A 20 25.68 6.80 5.05
CA GLY A 20 26.22 8.14 5.24
C GLY A 20 25.18 9.23 5.53
N TYR A 21 23.88 8.97 5.39
CA TYR A 21 22.85 9.98 5.60
C TYR A 21 22.76 10.42 7.07
N LYS A 22 22.78 11.75 7.29
CA LYS A 22 22.70 12.34 8.64
C LYS A 22 21.26 12.76 8.95
N TRP A 23 20.55 11.88 9.61
CA TRP A 23 19.17 12.08 10.03
C TRP A 23 18.99 13.29 10.98
N LYS A 24 17.93 14.05 10.78
CA LYS A 24 17.54 15.20 11.61
C LYS A 24 16.16 15.00 12.25
N ASP A 25 15.56 13.85 12.08
CA ASP A 25 14.25 13.46 12.61
C ASP A 25 14.31 12.83 14.01
N THR A 26 15.39 13.00 14.75
CA THR A 26 15.62 12.42 16.07
C THR A 26 14.45 12.61 17.04
N THR A 27 13.78 13.77 17.00
CA THR A 27 12.61 14.04 17.84
C THR A 27 11.45 13.14 17.46
N TRP A 28 11.19 12.95 16.17
CA TRP A 28 10.15 12.05 15.67
C TRP A 28 10.44 10.62 16.10
N MET A 29 11.63 10.11 15.81
CA MET A 29 12.04 8.74 16.11
C MET A 29 12.02 8.44 17.62
N LYS A 30 12.30 9.43 18.47
CA LYS A 30 12.20 9.30 19.94
C LYS A 30 10.73 9.12 20.38
N HIS A 31 9.79 9.80 19.75
CA HIS A 31 8.37 9.75 20.13
C HIS A 31 7.56 8.70 19.34
N ARG A 32 8.08 8.19 18.22
CA ARG A 32 7.41 7.14 17.44
C ARG A 32 6.93 5.95 18.28
N PRO A 33 7.71 5.41 19.24
CA PRO A 33 7.26 4.30 20.08
C PRO A 33 6.04 4.59 20.95
N GLU A 34 5.69 5.87 21.16
CA GLU A 34 4.52 6.29 21.93
C GLU A 34 3.24 6.29 21.09
N PHE A 35 3.38 6.21 19.76
CA PHE A 35 2.23 6.16 18.86
C PHE A 35 1.42 4.89 19.07
N ASN A 36 0.11 5.07 19.22
CA ASN A 36 -0.83 3.96 19.38
C ASN A 36 -1.92 4.09 18.31
N GLU A 37 -1.87 3.24 17.32
CA GLU A 37 -2.78 3.24 16.19
C GLU A 37 -4.26 3.12 16.58
N LYS A 38 -4.56 2.48 17.72
CA LYS A 38 -5.93 2.34 18.21
C LYS A 38 -6.48 3.62 18.83
N LYS A 39 -5.63 4.43 19.44
CA LYS A 39 -6.01 5.63 20.20
C LYS A 39 -5.74 6.94 19.46
N SER A 40 -4.68 6.97 18.64
CA SER A 40 -4.26 8.18 17.95
C SER A 40 -5.13 8.44 16.68
N PRO A 41 -5.49 9.68 16.40
CA PRO A 41 -6.12 10.01 15.11
C PRO A 41 -5.17 9.70 13.96
N MET A 42 -5.71 9.22 12.84
CA MET A 42 -4.95 8.93 11.64
C MET A 42 -5.80 9.28 10.41
N ALA A 43 -5.34 10.26 9.66
CA ALA A 43 -5.86 10.66 8.37
C ALA A 43 -4.72 10.54 7.36
N ILE A 44 -4.88 9.68 6.37
CA ILE A 44 -3.84 9.27 5.42
C ILE A 44 -4.14 9.92 4.07
N TYR A 45 -3.14 10.55 3.48
CA TYR A 45 -3.16 11.04 2.11
C TYR A 45 -2.36 10.09 1.23
N GLU A 46 -3.04 9.32 0.39
CA GLU A 46 -2.43 8.38 -0.54
C GLU A 46 -1.93 9.13 -1.78
N VAL A 47 -0.67 8.96 -2.13
CA VAL A 47 0.02 9.75 -3.16
C VAL A 47 0.86 8.86 -4.07
N HIS A 48 0.65 9.02 -5.38
CA HIS A 48 1.60 8.55 -6.40
C HIS A 48 2.50 9.73 -6.82
N PRO A 49 3.78 9.76 -6.41
CA PRO A 49 4.66 10.92 -6.61
C PRO A 49 4.75 11.39 -8.05
N GLY A 50 4.85 10.47 -9.01
CA GLY A 50 5.01 10.79 -10.43
C GLY A 50 3.80 11.42 -11.11
N SER A 51 2.61 11.38 -10.47
CA SER A 51 1.38 11.97 -11.04
C SER A 51 0.72 13.02 -10.16
N TRP A 52 1.21 13.25 -8.94
CA TRP A 52 0.65 14.24 -8.02
C TRP A 52 0.81 15.68 -8.51
N LYS A 53 2.05 16.08 -8.76
CA LYS A 53 2.41 17.36 -9.38
C LYS A 53 3.57 17.16 -10.34
N LYS A 54 3.63 17.99 -11.37
CA LYS A 54 4.70 17.98 -12.37
C LYS A 54 5.17 19.38 -12.67
N HIS A 55 6.45 19.49 -13.05
CA HIS A 55 6.97 20.66 -13.77
C HIS A 55 6.46 20.68 -15.21
N GLU A 56 6.58 21.83 -15.87
CA GLU A 56 6.51 21.86 -17.33
C GLU A 56 7.66 21.04 -17.89
N ALA A 57 7.33 20.09 -18.78
CA ALA A 57 8.33 19.27 -19.44
C ALA A 57 9.29 20.16 -20.27
N LYS A 58 10.58 19.91 -20.18
CA LYS A 58 11.61 20.68 -20.89
C LYS A 58 11.73 20.25 -22.34
N ASP A 59 11.44 18.98 -22.61
CA ASP A 59 11.44 18.33 -23.92
C ASP A 59 10.51 17.12 -23.91
N GLU A 60 10.42 16.40 -25.04
CA GLU A 60 9.52 15.25 -25.20
C GLU A 60 9.89 14.05 -24.31
N ASP A 61 11.14 13.96 -23.88
CA ASP A 61 11.65 12.87 -23.05
C ASP A 61 11.59 13.19 -21.54
N ASP A 62 11.32 14.45 -21.17
CA ASP A 62 11.22 14.88 -19.79
C ASP A 62 9.83 14.54 -19.22
N PRO A 63 9.72 13.61 -18.25
CA PRO A 63 8.43 13.29 -17.63
C PRO A 63 7.91 14.41 -16.73
N GLY A 64 8.72 15.45 -16.46
CA GLY A 64 8.40 16.58 -15.59
C GLY A 64 8.22 16.20 -14.12
N PHE A 65 8.81 15.10 -13.65
CA PHE A 65 8.66 14.65 -12.27
C PHE A 65 9.33 15.62 -11.29
N TYR A 66 8.69 15.83 -10.16
CA TYR A 66 9.36 16.40 -8.99
C TYR A 66 10.36 15.38 -8.44
N ASN A 67 11.54 15.83 -8.04
CA ASN A 67 12.47 14.97 -7.32
C ASN A 67 12.04 14.82 -5.84
N TYR A 68 12.64 13.86 -5.12
CA TYR A 68 12.30 13.59 -3.72
C TYR A 68 12.42 14.83 -2.82
N ARG A 69 13.38 15.73 -3.06
CA ARG A 69 13.56 16.92 -2.25
C ARG A 69 12.45 17.95 -2.50
N GLU A 70 12.07 18.16 -3.75
CA GLU A 70 10.95 19.02 -4.13
C GLU A 70 9.62 18.48 -3.59
N LEU A 71 9.39 17.17 -3.76
CA LEU A 71 8.24 16.48 -3.21
C LEU A 71 8.14 16.66 -1.69
N ALA A 72 9.26 16.56 -0.97
CA ALA A 72 9.29 16.74 0.49
C ALA A 72 8.69 18.07 0.91
N HIS A 73 9.08 19.17 0.26
CA HIS A 73 8.64 20.53 0.60
C HIS A 73 7.17 20.76 0.23
N GLU A 74 6.80 20.44 -1.00
CA GLU A 74 5.46 20.65 -1.52
C GLU A 74 4.42 19.78 -0.78
N LEU A 75 4.75 18.50 -0.59
CA LEU A 75 3.86 17.55 0.06
C LEU A 75 3.66 17.89 1.53
N ALA A 76 4.73 18.26 2.26
CA ALA A 76 4.62 18.66 3.66
C ALA A 76 3.73 19.89 3.83
N ALA A 77 3.88 20.89 2.98
CA ALA A 77 3.06 22.11 3.02
C ALA A 77 1.58 21.79 2.76
N TYR A 78 1.31 20.97 1.74
CA TYR A 78 -0.05 20.59 1.35
C TYR A 78 -0.74 19.75 2.42
N VAL A 79 -0.11 18.68 2.86
CA VAL A 79 -0.63 17.72 3.85
C VAL A 79 -0.98 18.42 5.17
N LYS A 80 -0.10 19.33 5.64
CA LYS A 80 -0.38 20.15 6.84
C LYS A 80 -1.57 21.09 6.64
N LYS A 81 -1.64 21.76 5.48
CA LYS A 81 -2.77 22.64 5.15
C LYS A 81 -4.10 21.90 5.15
N MET A 82 -4.10 20.67 4.63
CA MET A 82 -5.30 19.84 4.51
C MET A 82 -5.64 19.06 5.79
N GLY A 83 -4.74 19.05 6.80
CA GLY A 83 -4.99 18.42 8.09
C GLY A 83 -4.76 16.90 8.11
N TYR A 84 -4.06 16.34 7.13
CA TYR A 84 -3.64 14.94 7.16
C TYR A 84 -2.49 14.73 8.14
N THR A 85 -2.44 13.54 8.73
CA THR A 85 -1.41 13.15 9.70
C THR A 85 -0.30 12.29 9.09
N HIS A 86 -0.62 11.56 8.03
CA HIS A 86 0.27 10.64 7.34
C HIS A 86 0.15 10.82 5.82
N VAL A 87 1.22 10.47 5.12
CA VAL A 87 1.21 10.20 3.68
C VAL A 87 1.42 8.71 3.45
N GLU A 88 0.72 8.14 2.48
CA GLU A 88 0.98 6.80 1.97
C GLU A 88 1.52 6.92 0.55
N LEU A 89 2.76 6.49 0.35
CA LEU A 89 3.49 6.68 -0.90
C LEU A 89 3.43 5.40 -1.75
N MET A 90 2.84 5.52 -2.93
CA MET A 90 2.78 4.47 -3.94
C MET A 90 4.02 4.51 -4.84
N GLY A 91 4.41 3.35 -5.40
CA GLY A 91 5.42 3.27 -6.46
C GLY A 91 6.82 3.71 -6.05
N ILE A 92 7.19 3.53 -4.79
CA ILE A 92 8.52 3.93 -4.28
C ILE A 92 9.57 2.86 -4.55
N ALA A 93 9.26 1.58 -4.42
CA ALA A 93 10.21 0.53 -4.80
C ALA A 93 10.47 0.55 -6.32
N GLU A 94 11.72 0.34 -6.73
CA GLU A 94 12.08 0.42 -8.15
C GLU A 94 11.33 -0.61 -8.99
N HIS A 95 10.81 -0.14 -10.14
CA HIS A 95 9.99 -0.93 -11.06
C HIS A 95 10.22 -0.46 -12.51
N PRO A 96 10.17 -1.37 -13.51
CA PRO A 96 10.48 -1.02 -14.90
C PRO A 96 9.34 -0.31 -15.62
N PHE A 97 8.10 -0.63 -15.30
CA PHE A 97 6.91 -0.21 -16.06
C PHE A 97 6.08 0.84 -15.31
N ASP A 98 6.03 2.06 -15.81
CA ASP A 98 5.27 3.17 -15.20
C ASP A 98 3.78 2.87 -15.08
N GLY A 99 3.21 2.19 -16.08
CA GLY A 99 1.80 1.81 -16.09
C GLY A 99 1.40 0.85 -14.98
N SER A 100 2.38 0.21 -14.31
CA SER A 100 2.11 -0.62 -13.12
C SER A 100 1.93 0.19 -11.84
N TRP A 101 2.19 1.50 -11.85
CA TRP A 101 2.17 2.37 -10.66
C TRP A 101 3.05 1.89 -9.50
N GLY A 102 4.04 1.05 -9.79
CA GLY A 102 4.93 0.45 -8.81
C GLY A 102 4.52 -0.92 -8.29
N TYR A 103 3.46 -1.53 -8.82
CA TYR A 103 3.03 -2.87 -8.39
C TYR A 103 3.81 -4.01 -9.07
N GLN A 104 4.67 -3.72 -10.04
CA GLN A 104 5.58 -4.70 -10.66
C GLN A 104 7.03 -4.43 -10.23
N VAL A 105 7.33 -4.68 -8.98
CA VAL A 105 8.62 -4.36 -8.35
C VAL A 105 9.74 -5.28 -8.85
N THR A 106 10.87 -4.67 -9.25
CA THR A 106 12.12 -5.39 -9.57
C THR A 106 13.25 -5.05 -8.59
N GLY A 107 13.24 -3.87 -7.99
CA GLY A 107 14.26 -3.40 -7.04
C GLY A 107 13.69 -3.22 -5.63
N TYR A 108 13.51 -4.31 -4.88
CA TYR A 108 12.88 -4.30 -3.56
C TYR A 108 13.60 -3.44 -2.50
N TYR A 109 14.91 -3.27 -2.63
CA TYR A 109 15.75 -2.52 -1.68
C TYR A 109 16.21 -1.17 -2.24
N ALA A 110 15.62 -0.70 -3.32
CA ALA A 110 15.97 0.55 -3.97
C ALA A 110 14.74 1.47 -4.08
N PRO A 111 14.79 2.70 -3.52
CA PRO A 111 13.85 3.73 -3.91
C PRO A 111 13.98 4.00 -5.41
N THR A 112 12.86 4.20 -6.10
CA THR A 112 12.89 4.39 -7.55
C THR A 112 13.78 5.56 -7.96
N SER A 113 14.62 5.33 -8.94
CA SER A 113 15.54 6.34 -9.51
C SER A 113 14.82 7.49 -10.24
N ARG A 114 13.52 7.33 -10.51
CA ARG A 114 12.68 8.35 -11.19
C ARG A 114 12.71 9.71 -10.50
N TYR A 115 12.82 9.71 -9.17
CA TYR A 115 12.70 10.92 -8.36
C TYR A 115 14.01 11.32 -7.66
N GLY A 116 15.11 10.63 -7.92
CA GLY A 116 16.42 10.93 -7.36
C GLY A 116 17.12 9.73 -6.72
N THR A 117 18.05 10.00 -5.82
CA THR A 117 18.87 8.99 -5.15
C THR A 117 18.22 8.43 -3.89
N ALA A 118 18.78 7.36 -3.33
CA ALA A 118 18.36 6.83 -2.02
C ALA A 118 18.57 7.86 -0.90
N GLU A 119 19.61 8.70 -0.99
CA GLU A 119 19.82 9.79 -0.04
C GLU A 119 18.74 10.87 -0.14
N ASP A 120 18.29 11.21 -1.35
CA ASP A 120 17.19 12.16 -1.57
C ASP A 120 15.86 11.62 -1.02
N PHE A 121 15.64 10.32 -1.15
CA PHE A 121 14.49 9.66 -0.53
C PHE A 121 14.55 9.74 1.01
N LYS A 122 15.70 9.42 1.62
CA LYS A 122 15.89 9.60 3.07
C LYS A 122 15.67 11.05 3.51
N TYR A 123 16.11 12.03 2.70
CA TYR A 123 15.83 13.44 2.95
C TYR A 123 14.33 13.74 2.97
N MET A 124 13.55 13.16 2.05
CA MET A 124 12.11 13.35 2.02
C MET A 124 11.44 12.85 3.30
N ILE A 125 11.79 11.64 3.75
CA ILE A 125 11.27 11.07 4.99
C ILE A 125 11.63 11.97 6.20
N ASP A 126 12.92 12.31 6.32
CA ASP A 126 13.44 13.20 7.37
C ASP A 126 12.69 14.54 7.42
N TYR A 127 12.43 15.12 6.25
CA TYR A 127 11.72 16.41 6.15
C TYR A 127 10.25 16.30 6.58
N LEU A 128 9.55 15.23 6.16
CA LEU A 128 8.18 14.95 6.55
C LEU A 128 8.07 14.75 8.08
N HIS A 129 8.96 13.98 8.68
CA HIS A 129 9.03 13.77 10.13
C HIS A 129 9.24 15.07 10.90
N ARG A 130 10.14 15.92 10.46
CA ARG A 130 10.35 17.26 11.08
C ARG A 130 9.11 18.14 10.97
N ASN A 131 8.25 17.89 10.01
CA ASN A 131 6.96 18.54 9.85
C ASN A 131 5.80 17.81 10.55
N LYS A 132 6.09 16.77 11.36
CA LYS A 132 5.12 15.97 12.12
C LYS A 132 4.16 15.18 11.24
N ILE A 133 4.65 14.69 10.11
CA ILE A 133 3.90 13.87 9.16
C ILE A 133 4.54 12.48 9.13
N GLY A 134 3.76 11.45 9.45
CA GLY A 134 4.17 10.05 9.32
C GLY A 134 4.17 9.58 7.87
N VAL A 135 4.98 8.59 7.57
CA VAL A 135 5.13 8.05 6.22
C VAL A 135 4.85 6.56 6.20
N ILE A 136 3.93 6.15 5.34
CA ILE A 136 3.59 4.76 5.04
C ILE A 136 4.05 4.49 3.61
N LEU A 137 4.61 3.31 3.35
CA LEU A 137 4.88 2.86 1.99
C LEU A 137 3.90 1.79 1.57
N ASP A 138 3.45 1.89 0.32
CA ASP A 138 2.77 0.80 -0.36
C ASP A 138 3.81 -0.28 -0.72
N TRP A 139 3.66 -1.48 -0.16
CA TRP A 139 4.61 -2.58 -0.23
C TRP A 139 3.98 -3.82 -0.82
N VAL A 140 4.64 -4.40 -1.83
CA VAL A 140 4.10 -5.47 -2.68
C VAL A 140 4.81 -6.80 -2.46
N PRO A 141 4.51 -7.57 -1.40
CA PRO A 141 5.10 -8.88 -1.15
C PRO A 141 4.33 -10.04 -1.83
N ALA A 142 3.22 -9.73 -2.52
CA ALA A 142 2.34 -10.75 -3.09
C ALA A 142 2.93 -11.39 -4.35
N HIS A 143 3.56 -10.59 -5.19
CA HIS A 143 4.00 -11.02 -6.52
C HIS A 143 5.13 -10.16 -7.05
N PHE A 144 5.73 -10.59 -8.18
CA PHE A 144 6.77 -9.86 -8.90
C PHE A 144 6.68 -10.13 -10.41
N PRO A 145 7.17 -9.20 -11.27
CA PRO A 145 7.08 -9.31 -12.71
C PRO A 145 8.06 -10.36 -13.26
N LYS A 146 7.84 -10.73 -14.54
CA LYS A 146 8.67 -11.71 -15.26
C LYS A 146 9.82 -11.08 -16.04
N ASP A 147 10.16 -9.82 -15.78
CA ASP A 147 11.25 -9.11 -16.45
C ASP A 147 12.58 -9.86 -16.26
N ALA A 148 13.36 -10.00 -17.35
CA ALA A 148 14.57 -10.81 -17.38
C ALA A 148 15.67 -10.34 -16.42
N HIS A 149 15.66 -9.06 -16.00
CA HIS A 149 16.58 -8.49 -15.02
C HIS A 149 16.03 -8.52 -13.58
N GLY A 150 14.81 -9.07 -13.39
CA GLY A 150 14.13 -9.17 -12.09
C GLY A 150 14.41 -10.50 -11.39
N LEU A 151 13.41 -10.95 -10.61
CA LEU A 151 13.54 -12.12 -9.73
C LEU A 151 13.08 -13.43 -10.38
N ALA A 152 12.29 -13.38 -11.46
CA ALA A 152 11.71 -14.57 -12.09
C ALA A 152 12.81 -15.46 -12.67
N ASN A 153 12.81 -16.74 -12.32
CA ASN A 153 13.82 -17.72 -12.74
C ASN A 153 15.26 -17.20 -12.54
N PHE A 154 15.54 -16.63 -11.38
CA PHE A 154 16.69 -15.78 -11.09
C PHE A 154 18.06 -16.36 -11.50
N ASP A 155 18.27 -17.63 -11.28
CA ASP A 155 19.49 -18.37 -11.67
C ASP A 155 19.20 -19.44 -12.75
N GLY A 156 18.07 -19.31 -13.45
CA GLY A 156 17.54 -20.31 -14.38
C GLY A 156 16.62 -21.33 -13.72
N THR A 157 16.37 -21.19 -12.41
CA THR A 157 15.45 -22.03 -11.64
C THR A 157 14.46 -21.17 -10.85
N ALA A 158 13.42 -21.79 -10.28
CA ALA A 158 12.44 -21.13 -9.43
C ALA A 158 13.01 -20.86 -8.02
N VAL A 159 13.78 -19.76 -7.87
CA VAL A 159 14.42 -19.40 -6.58
C VAL A 159 13.41 -18.72 -5.65
N TYR A 160 12.67 -17.74 -6.16
CA TYR A 160 11.72 -16.95 -5.37
C TYR A 160 10.28 -17.44 -5.47
N GLU A 161 9.90 -17.99 -6.61
CA GLU A 161 8.58 -18.52 -6.91
C GLU A 161 8.49 -20.03 -6.67
N HIS A 162 7.26 -20.56 -6.73
CA HIS A 162 7.06 -22.01 -6.89
C HIS A 162 7.34 -22.45 -8.33
N GLU A 163 7.92 -23.64 -8.50
CA GLU A 163 8.18 -24.23 -9.82
C GLU A 163 6.88 -24.60 -10.54
N ASP A 164 5.89 -25.13 -9.81
CA ASP A 164 4.56 -25.42 -10.34
C ASP A 164 3.80 -24.11 -10.61
N PRO A 165 3.44 -23.80 -11.87
CA PRO A 165 2.77 -22.55 -12.22
C PRO A 165 1.39 -22.40 -11.56
N ARG A 166 0.75 -23.50 -11.17
CA ARG A 166 -0.51 -23.45 -10.41
C ARG A 166 -0.35 -22.83 -9.03
N GLN A 167 0.86 -22.85 -8.48
CA GLN A 167 1.22 -22.18 -7.21
C GLN A 167 2.07 -20.94 -7.42
N GLY A 168 2.86 -20.89 -8.49
CA GLY A 168 3.88 -19.86 -8.75
C GLY A 168 3.46 -18.75 -9.69
N GLU A 169 2.21 -18.70 -10.20
CA GLU A 169 1.77 -17.66 -11.12
C GLU A 169 0.38 -17.12 -10.81
N HIS A 170 0.21 -15.80 -11.01
CA HIS A 170 -1.08 -15.14 -11.13
C HIS A 170 -1.45 -15.00 -12.61
N PRO A 171 -2.42 -15.79 -13.13
CA PRO A 171 -2.77 -15.74 -14.55
C PRO A 171 -3.26 -14.37 -15.01
N ASP A 172 -4.12 -13.73 -14.20
CA ASP A 172 -4.74 -12.44 -14.53
C ASP A 172 -3.74 -11.27 -14.54
N TRP A 173 -2.71 -11.33 -13.69
CA TRP A 173 -1.70 -10.26 -13.58
C TRP A 173 -0.43 -10.54 -14.40
N GLY A 174 -0.26 -11.78 -14.87
CA GLY A 174 0.92 -12.21 -15.61
C GLY A 174 2.20 -12.23 -14.79
N THR A 175 2.09 -12.27 -13.45
CA THR A 175 3.20 -12.17 -12.51
C THR A 175 3.50 -13.50 -11.84
N LYS A 176 4.67 -13.61 -11.18
CA LYS A 176 5.06 -14.73 -10.34
C LYS A 176 4.60 -14.51 -8.89
N ILE A 177 4.31 -15.62 -8.18
CA ILE A 177 3.93 -15.63 -6.76
C ILE A 177 5.15 -16.10 -5.96
N TYR A 178 5.45 -15.41 -4.85
CA TYR A 178 6.50 -15.83 -3.93
C TYR A 178 6.21 -17.18 -3.27
N ASN A 179 7.26 -18.00 -3.12
CA ASN A 179 7.20 -19.24 -2.36
C ASN A 179 7.42 -18.95 -0.86
N TYR A 180 6.35 -18.63 -0.14
CA TYR A 180 6.40 -18.32 1.30
C TYR A 180 6.82 -19.50 2.17
N GLY A 181 6.85 -20.72 1.65
CA GLY A 181 7.35 -21.91 2.34
C GLY A 181 8.87 -21.96 2.45
N ARG A 182 9.59 -21.26 1.57
CA ARG A 182 11.07 -21.21 1.61
C ARG A 182 11.57 -20.22 2.65
N PRO A 183 12.42 -20.65 3.61
CA PRO A 183 12.99 -19.76 4.62
C PRO A 183 13.75 -18.56 4.03
N GLU A 184 14.48 -18.77 2.92
CA GLU A 184 15.24 -17.74 2.23
C GLU A 184 14.33 -16.65 1.65
N VAL A 185 13.18 -17.03 1.07
CA VAL A 185 12.19 -16.09 0.53
C VAL A 185 11.51 -15.31 1.64
N LYS A 186 11.13 -15.99 2.73
CA LYS A 186 10.59 -15.31 3.92
C LYS A 186 11.59 -14.31 4.49
N ASN A 187 12.86 -14.73 4.62
CA ASN A 187 13.92 -13.85 5.12
C ASN A 187 14.13 -12.64 4.20
N PHE A 188 14.12 -12.85 2.87
CA PHE A 188 14.22 -11.77 1.90
C PHE A 188 13.12 -10.72 2.08
N LEU A 189 11.87 -11.15 2.20
CA LEU A 189 10.72 -10.25 2.34
C LEU A 189 10.69 -9.56 3.72
N ILE A 190 10.96 -10.29 4.81
CA ILE A 190 11.00 -9.70 6.16
C ILE A 190 12.15 -8.69 6.28
N ALA A 191 13.33 -9.03 5.76
CA ALA A 191 14.48 -8.11 5.74
C ALA A 191 14.18 -6.87 4.89
N ASN A 192 13.42 -7.03 3.80
CA ASN A 192 12.99 -5.88 2.98
C ASN A 192 12.02 -4.96 3.74
N ALA A 193 11.05 -5.51 4.45
CA ALA A 193 10.17 -4.70 5.32
C ALA A 193 10.97 -3.93 6.38
N LEU A 194 11.93 -4.60 7.04
CA LEU A 194 12.82 -3.97 8.02
C LEU A 194 13.73 -2.90 7.39
N PHE A 195 14.21 -3.12 6.17
CA PHE A 195 14.99 -2.12 5.43
C PHE A 195 14.23 -0.80 5.29
N TRP A 196 12.98 -0.84 4.85
CA TRP A 196 12.19 0.38 4.73
C TRP A 196 11.95 1.07 6.08
N ILE A 197 11.71 0.30 7.13
CA ILE A 197 11.40 0.83 8.46
C ILE A 197 12.64 1.28 9.22
N GLU A 198 13.71 0.49 9.20
CA GLU A 198 14.91 0.73 10.04
C GLU A 198 15.95 1.59 9.33
N GLU A 199 16.17 1.39 8.01
CA GLU A 199 17.14 2.15 7.24
C GLU A 199 16.58 3.42 6.61
N CYS A 200 15.30 3.39 6.25
CA CYS A 200 14.62 4.54 5.62
C CYS A 200 13.68 5.28 6.57
N HIS A 201 13.55 4.85 7.82
CA HIS A 201 12.73 5.45 8.89
C HIS A 201 11.23 5.53 8.59
N VAL A 202 10.68 4.80 7.62
CA VAL A 202 9.23 4.85 7.38
C VAL A 202 8.44 4.34 8.59
N ASP A 203 7.23 4.85 8.80
CA ASP A 203 6.42 4.58 9.99
C ASP A 203 5.46 3.41 9.79
N GLY A 204 5.37 2.88 8.59
CA GLY A 204 4.54 1.72 8.33
C GLY A 204 4.56 1.26 6.89
N LEU A 205 3.98 0.08 6.69
CA LEU A 205 3.79 -0.51 5.37
C LEU A 205 2.30 -0.83 5.16
N ARG A 206 1.75 -0.42 4.03
CA ARG A 206 0.51 -0.96 3.50
C ARG A 206 0.87 -2.17 2.65
N VAL A 207 0.37 -3.31 3.03
CA VAL A 207 0.67 -4.59 2.39
C VAL A 207 -0.38 -4.86 1.33
N ASP A 208 0.06 -4.81 0.08
CA ASP A 208 -0.77 -4.99 -1.10
C ASP A 208 -1.27 -6.43 -1.26
N ALA A 209 -2.51 -6.57 -1.74
CA ALA A 209 -3.10 -7.83 -2.21
C ALA A 209 -3.02 -8.99 -1.21
N VAL A 210 -3.23 -8.75 0.09
CA VAL A 210 -3.15 -9.78 1.13
C VAL A 210 -4.08 -10.96 0.84
N ALA A 211 -5.29 -10.72 0.32
CA ALA A 211 -6.22 -11.78 -0.06
C ALA A 211 -5.61 -12.74 -1.09
N SER A 212 -4.87 -12.23 -2.07
CA SER A 212 -4.20 -13.06 -3.09
C SER A 212 -3.13 -13.98 -2.53
N MET A 213 -2.56 -13.60 -1.38
CA MET A 213 -1.56 -14.41 -0.67
C MET A 213 -2.21 -15.47 0.22
N LEU A 214 -3.38 -15.17 0.82
CA LEU A 214 -4.08 -16.05 1.76
C LEU A 214 -4.83 -17.20 1.07
N TYR A 215 -5.24 -17.03 -0.20
CA TYR A 215 -6.04 -17.99 -0.93
C TYR A 215 -5.29 -18.56 -2.14
N LEU A 216 -5.11 -19.89 -2.17
CA LEU A 216 -4.40 -20.61 -3.24
C LEU A 216 -5.15 -20.56 -4.59
N ASP A 217 -6.46 -20.39 -4.56
CA ASP A 217 -7.36 -20.30 -5.70
C ASP A 217 -7.68 -18.85 -6.14
N TYR A 218 -7.03 -17.84 -5.53
CA TYR A 218 -7.29 -16.46 -5.86
C TYR A 218 -7.04 -16.15 -7.36
N GLY A 219 -8.07 -15.68 -8.07
CA GLY A 219 -7.99 -15.40 -9.50
C GLY A 219 -7.78 -16.63 -10.40
N LYS A 220 -8.02 -17.85 -9.92
CA LYS A 220 -7.80 -19.11 -10.63
C LYS A 220 -9.09 -19.88 -10.80
N LYS A 221 -9.16 -20.65 -11.89
CA LYS A 221 -10.27 -21.58 -12.17
C LYS A 221 -10.02 -22.95 -11.55
N ASP A 222 -11.06 -23.76 -11.54
CA ASP A 222 -10.95 -25.17 -11.14
C ASP A 222 -9.85 -25.88 -11.95
N GLY A 223 -8.95 -26.58 -11.24
CA GLY A 223 -7.80 -27.26 -11.82
C GLY A 223 -6.55 -26.38 -12.07
N GLU A 224 -6.65 -25.07 -11.91
CA GLU A 224 -5.52 -24.11 -12.07
C GLU A 224 -4.81 -23.80 -10.74
N TRP A 225 -5.17 -24.44 -9.65
CA TRP A 225 -4.56 -24.30 -8.33
C TRP A 225 -4.36 -25.64 -7.63
N VAL A 226 -3.56 -25.63 -6.57
CA VAL A 226 -3.26 -26.85 -5.78
C VAL A 226 -3.72 -26.62 -4.35
N ALA A 227 -4.56 -27.52 -3.85
CA ALA A 227 -5.03 -27.47 -2.47
C ALA A 227 -3.88 -27.66 -1.47
N ASN A 228 -4.03 -27.10 -0.27
CA ASN A 228 -3.10 -27.35 0.81
C ASN A 228 -3.18 -28.80 1.33
N LYS A 229 -2.32 -29.14 2.29
CA LYS A 229 -2.25 -30.49 2.86
C LYS A 229 -3.55 -31.00 3.55
N TYR A 230 -4.49 -30.10 3.81
CA TYR A 230 -5.79 -30.42 4.38
C TYR A 230 -6.91 -30.50 3.33
N GLY A 231 -6.60 -30.22 2.07
CA GLY A 231 -7.55 -30.23 0.96
C GLY A 231 -8.36 -28.97 0.79
N ASP A 232 -8.01 -27.86 1.47
CA ASP A 232 -8.68 -26.58 1.32
C ASP A 232 -7.80 -25.54 0.57
N ASN A 233 -8.34 -24.35 0.33
CA ASN A 233 -7.74 -23.29 -0.46
C ASN A 233 -6.89 -22.29 0.34
N LYS A 234 -6.68 -22.49 1.64
CA LYS A 234 -5.89 -21.58 2.46
C LYS A 234 -4.39 -21.79 2.23
N ASN A 235 -3.68 -20.72 1.97
CA ASN A 235 -2.23 -20.74 1.88
C ASN A 235 -1.59 -20.71 3.27
N LEU A 236 -1.35 -21.90 3.84
CA LEU A 236 -0.81 -22.03 5.19
C LEU A 236 0.56 -21.37 5.36
N GLU A 237 1.37 -21.37 4.31
CA GLU A 237 2.72 -20.81 4.31
C GLU A 237 2.67 -19.26 4.33
N ALA A 238 1.74 -18.66 3.60
CA ALA A 238 1.51 -17.21 3.64
C ALA A 238 0.92 -16.76 4.99
N ILE A 239 0.03 -17.54 5.60
CA ILE A 239 -0.50 -17.27 6.94
C ILE A 239 0.63 -17.22 7.98
N GLU A 240 1.53 -18.20 7.97
CA GLU A 240 2.68 -18.25 8.87
C GLU A 240 3.70 -17.12 8.55
N PHE A 241 3.86 -16.79 7.27
CA PHE A 241 4.67 -15.65 6.86
C PHE A 241 4.14 -14.33 7.46
N PHE A 242 2.84 -14.05 7.37
CA PHE A 242 2.26 -12.82 7.93
C PHE A 242 2.40 -12.75 9.45
N LYS A 243 2.14 -13.84 10.16
CA LYS A 243 2.34 -13.91 11.61
C LYS A 243 3.78 -13.59 11.99
N HIS A 244 4.73 -14.19 11.29
CA HIS A 244 6.16 -13.97 11.53
C HIS A 244 6.58 -12.54 11.18
N LEU A 245 6.21 -12.06 9.98
CA LEU A 245 6.47 -10.69 9.53
C LEU A 245 6.00 -9.66 10.56
N ASN A 246 4.72 -9.70 10.91
CA ASN A 246 4.13 -8.72 11.81
C ASN A 246 4.71 -8.80 13.22
N THR A 247 5.00 -10.02 13.72
CA THR A 247 5.66 -10.21 15.03
C THR A 247 7.05 -9.58 15.06
N VAL A 248 7.85 -9.81 14.00
CA VAL A 248 9.23 -9.30 13.93
C VAL A 248 9.23 -7.78 13.75
N VAL A 249 8.45 -7.28 12.78
CA VAL A 249 8.45 -5.86 12.44
C VAL A 249 7.92 -5.02 13.61
N LEU A 250 6.76 -5.34 14.15
CA LEU A 250 6.13 -4.58 15.24
C LEU A 250 6.84 -4.79 16.57
N GLY A 251 7.40 -5.97 16.81
CA GLY A 251 8.17 -6.28 18.01
C GLY A 251 9.50 -5.53 18.10
N ARG A 252 10.15 -5.29 16.95
CA ARG A 252 11.41 -4.53 16.87
C ARG A 252 11.19 -3.03 16.78
N ASN A 253 10.09 -2.59 16.18
CA ASN A 253 9.84 -1.21 15.82
C ASN A 253 8.53 -0.70 16.40
N HIS A 254 8.52 -0.41 17.70
CA HIS A 254 7.33 0.10 18.36
C HIS A 254 6.84 1.42 17.76
N GLY A 255 5.53 1.53 17.62
CA GLY A 255 4.85 2.71 17.04
C GLY A 255 4.79 2.70 15.53
N THR A 256 5.34 1.68 14.85
CA THR A 256 5.09 1.46 13.42
C THR A 256 3.76 0.75 13.20
N VAL A 257 3.24 0.82 11.98
CA VAL A 257 1.98 0.17 11.59
C VAL A 257 2.16 -0.75 10.41
N MET A 258 1.50 -1.91 10.45
CA MET A 258 1.35 -2.83 9.33
C MET A 258 -0.13 -2.84 8.93
N ILE A 259 -0.44 -2.42 7.72
CA ILE A 259 -1.81 -2.21 7.22
C ILE A 259 -2.10 -3.23 6.13
N ALA A 260 -3.12 -4.06 6.32
CA ALA A 260 -3.50 -5.07 5.32
C ALA A 260 -4.50 -4.48 4.31
N GLU A 261 -4.20 -4.57 3.01
CA GLU A 261 -5.22 -4.53 1.97
C GLU A 261 -5.76 -5.94 1.79
N GLU A 262 -6.85 -6.23 2.51
CA GLU A 262 -7.52 -7.54 2.51
C GLU A 262 -9.01 -7.34 2.26
N SER A 263 -9.49 -7.81 1.11
CA SER A 263 -10.83 -7.54 0.58
C SER A 263 -11.89 -8.58 0.94
N THR A 264 -11.48 -9.66 1.62
CA THR A 264 -12.37 -10.78 1.95
C THR A 264 -12.86 -10.72 3.41
N ALA A 265 -13.65 -11.73 3.80
CA ALA A 265 -14.10 -11.91 5.17
C ALA A 265 -13.10 -12.74 6.02
N TRP A 266 -11.80 -12.70 5.71
CA TRP A 266 -10.80 -13.38 6.51
C TRP A 266 -10.84 -12.87 7.95
N PRO A 267 -10.95 -13.77 8.95
CA PRO A 267 -11.10 -13.38 10.34
C PRO A 267 -9.77 -12.99 10.99
N LEU A 268 -9.82 -12.12 12.00
CA LEU A 268 -8.69 -11.77 12.87
C LEU A 268 -7.45 -11.28 12.11
N VAL A 269 -7.65 -10.51 11.03
CA VAL A 269 -6.53 -9.90 10.29
C VAL A 269 -5.72 -9.01 11.24
N THR A 270 -6.42 -8.21 12.07
CA THR A 270 -5.78 -7.34 13.08
C THR A 270 -5.73 -7.97 14.48
N GLY A 271 -6.09 -9.24 14.59
CA GLY A 271 -5.91 -10.03 15.80
C GLY A 271 -4.44 -10.39 16.03
N LYS A 272 -4.05 -10.57 17.29
CA LYS A 272 -2.68 -10.95 17.63
C LYS A 272 -2.32 -12.32 17.03
N ALA A 273 -1.07 -12.48 16.60
CA ALA A 273 -0.58 -13.76 16.07
C ALA A 273 -0.65 -14.91 17.08
N GLU A 274 -0.41 -14.64 18.36
CA GLU A 274 -0.52 -15.60 19.48
C GLU A 274 -1.95 -16.10 19.69
N ASP A 275 -2.96 -15.29 19.34
CA ASP A 275 -4.39 -15.61 19.46
C ASP A 275 -4.97 -16.19 18.14
N GLY A 276 -4.10 -16.52 17.17
CA GLY A 276 -4.50 -17.09 15.89
C GLY A 276 -4.72 -16.07 14.76
N GLY A 277 -4.60 -14.76 15.05
CA GLY A 277 -4.72 -13.70 14.06
C GLY A 277 -3.48 -13.57 13.17
N LEU A 278 -3.53 -12.66 12.19
CA LEU A 278 -2.40 -12.39 11.29
C LEU A 278 -1.41 -11.35 11.86
N GLY A 279 -1.80 -10.59 12.89
CA GLY A 279 -0.93 -9.64 13.58
C GLY A 279 -0.81 -8.26 12.93
N PHE A 280 -1.62 -7.92 11.93
CA PHE A 280 -1.64 -6.58 11.37
C PHE A 280 -2.14 -5.53 12.38
N SER A 281 -1.66 -4.31 12.27
CA SER A 281 -2.13 -3.18 13.08
C SER A 281 -3.52 -2.71 12.66
N LEU A 282 -3.71 -2.60 11.34
CA LEU A 282 -4.90 -2.05 10.70
C LEU A 282 -5.28 -2.88 9.46
N LYS A 283 -6.55 -2.78 9.06
CA LYS A 283 -7.08 -3.39 7.82
C LYS A 283 -7.89 -2.36 7.04
N TRP A 284 -7.74 -2.30 5.72
CA TRP A 284 -8.63 -1.55 4.84
C TRP A 284 -10.06 -2.11 4.91
N ASN A 285 -11.05 -1.24 5.06
CA ASN A 285 -12.46 -1.63 5.07
C ASN A 285 -13.04 -1.55 3.66
N MET A 286 -12.74 -2.57 2.84
CA MET A 286 -13.22 -2.66 1.46
C MET A 286 -14.75 -2.90 1.40
N GLY A 287 -15.31 -3.61 2.37
CA GLY A 287 -16.76 -3.84 2.47
C GLY A 287 -17.53 -2.52 2.65
N TRP A 288 -17.11 -1.69 3.61
CA TRP A 288 -17.68 -0.36 3.81
C TRP A 288 -17.53 0.49 2.53
N MET A 289 -16.38 0.49 1.92
CA MET A 289 -16.10 1.27 0.72
C MET A 289 -17.06 0.90 -0.43
N ASN A 290 -17.23 -0.38 -0.71
CA ASN A 290 -18.13 -0.84 -1.76
C ASN A 290 -19.59 -0.44 -1.48
N ASP A 291 -20.12 -0.75 -0.31
CA ASP A 291 -21.51 -0.41 0.09
C ASP A 291 -21.75 1.09 0.06
N PHE A 292 -20.79 1.86 0.61
CA PHE A 292 -20.86 3.31 0.66
C PHE A 292 -20.89 3.94 -0.74
N LEU A 293 -20.00 3.51 -1.64
CA LEU A 293 -19.94 4.03 -3.01
C LEU A 293 -21.16 3.61 -3.82
N GLU A 294 -21.65 2.38 -3.66
CA GLU A 294 -22.90 1.97 -4.29
C GLU A 294 -24.07 2.83 -3.86
N TYR A 295 -24.20 3.13 -2.56
CA TYR A 295 -25.24 4.02 -2.06
C TYR A 295 -25.11 5.44 -2.62
N MET A 296 -23.91 6.00 -2.61
CA MET A 296 -23.67 7.38 -3.03
C MET A 296 -23.89 7.60 -4.55
N LYS A 297 -23.70 6.57 -5.37
CA LYS A 297 -24.01 6.58 -6.81
C LYS A 297 -25.49 6.58 -7.12
N LEU A 298 -26.34 6.13 -6.20
CA LEU A 298 -27.78 6.08 -6.43
C LEU A 298 -28.37 7.48 -6.57
N ASP A 299 -29.33 7.60 -7.51
CA ASP A 299 -30.24 8.76 -7.51
C ASP A 299 -30.89 8.86 -6.13
N PRO A 300 -31.01 10.08 -5.54
CA PRO A 300 -31.58 10.28 -4.22
C PRO A 300 -32.96 9.65 -4.02
N TYR A 301 -33.74 9.55 -5.10
CA TYR A 301 -35.07 8.92 -5.06
C TYR A 301 -35.05 7.45 -4.62
N PHE A 302 -34.00 6.72 -5.01
CA PHE A 302 -33.84 5.28 -4.69
C PHE A 302 -33.09 5.02 -3.37
N ARG A 303 -32.52 6.04 -2.74
CA ARG A 303 -31.71 5.87 -1.51
C ARG A 303 -32.51 5.36 -0.32
N LYS A 304 -33.80 5.72 -0.22
CA LYS A 304 -34.70 5.29 0.86
C LYS A 304 -34.81 3.76 0.97
N ASP A 305 -34.76 3.06 -0.17
CA ASP A 305 -34.91 1.60 -0.22
C ASP A 305 -33.54 0.86 -0.12
N ASN A 306 -32.43 1.61 -0.05
CA ASN A 306 -31.05 1.10 0.02
C ASN A 306 -30.28 1.58 1.26
N HIS A 307 -30.98 2.07 2.28
CA HIS A 307 -30.37 2.67 3.45
C HIS A 307 -29.47 1.69 4.23
N ASN A 308 -29.74 0.40 4.14
CA ASN A 308 -28.92 -0.65 4.71
C ASN A 308 -27.46 -0.61 4.22
N LYS A 309 -27.17 -0.17 3.00
CA LYS A 309 -25.80 0.01 2.49
C LYS A 309 -24.98 1.01 3.31
N MET A 310 -25.64 2.00 3.91
CA MET A 310 -24.99 2.97 4.80
C MET A 310 -24.80 2.47 6.23
N THR A 311 -25.70 1.61 6.69
CA THR A 311 -25.76 1.20 8.10
C THR A 311 -25.16 -0.17 8.37
N PHE A 312 -25.07 -1.04 7.36
CA PHE A 312 -24.59 -2.41 7.53
C PHE A 312 -23.17 -2.49 8.12
N SER A 313 -22.29 -1.59 7.70
CA SER A 313 -20.91 -1.54 8.22
C SER A 313 -20.82 -1.34 9.73
N MET A 314 -21.86 -0.76 10.36
CA MET A 314 -21.90 -0.61 11.82
C MET A 314 -22.03 -1.95 12.54
N THR A 315 -22.51 -2.99 11.90
CA THR A 315 -22.62 -4.34 12.48
C THR A 315 -21.24 -4.99 12.74
N TYR A 316 -20.22 -4.57 11.99
CA TYR A 316 -18.87 -5.11 12.09
C TYR A 316 -17.77 -4.05 12.28
N ALA A 317 -18.15 -2.78 12.47
CA ALA A 317 -17.20 -1.65 12.56
C ALA A 317 -16.07 -1.81 13.59
N TYR A 318 -16.25 -2.68 14.58
CA TYR A 318 -15.30 -2.95 15.65
C TYR A 318 -14.76 -4.39 15.66
N SER A 319 -15.04 -5.19 14.63
CA SER A 319 -14.51 -6.56 14.51
C SER A 319 -13.03 -6.58 14.18
N GLU A 320 -12.55 -5.55 13.51
CA GLU A 320 -11.15 -5.31 13.16
C GLU A 320 -10.78 -3.83 13.43
N ASN A 321 -9.50 -3.50 13.37
CA ASN A 321 -9.02 -2.13 13.42
C ASN A 321 -9.05 -1.56 11.99
N TYR A 322 -10.13 -0.90 11.61
CA TYR A 322 -10.35 -0.50 10.22
C TYR A 322 -9.75 0.86 9.85
N VAL A 323 -9.27 0.94 8.60
CA VAL A 323 -9.10 2.18 7.83
C VAL A 323 -10.21 2.27 6.81
N LEU A 324 -11.01 3.31 6.85
CA LEU A 324 -11.98 3.62 5.80
C LEU A 324 -11.22 4.21 4.63
N VAL A 325 -11.30 3.56 3.49
CA VAL A 325 -10.49 3.89 2.31
C VAL A 325 -11.36 4.33 1.15
N ILE A 326 -10.94 5.40 0.48
CA ILE A 326 -11.29 5.73 -0.89
C ILE A 326 -9.96 5.91 -1.59
N SER A 327 -9.40 4.80 -2.04
CA SER A 327 -8.04 4.68 -2.56
C SER A 327 -7.94 4.99 -4.06
N HIS A 328 -6.73 4.86 -4.59
CA HIS A 328 -6.46 4.96 -6.02
C HIS A 328 -7.32 3.99 -6.85
N ASP A 329 -7.62 2.78 -6.35
CA ASP A 329 -8.42 1.78 -7.05
C ASP A 329 -9.82 2.28 -7.42
N GLU A 330 -10.36 3.24 -6.68
CA GLU A 330 -11.70 3.74 -6.93
C GLU A 330 -11.78 4.78 -8.06
N VAL A 331 -10.65 5.26 -8.54
CA VAL A 331 -10.57 6.29 -9.60
C VAL A 331 -9.71 5.88 -10.79
N VAL A 332 -9.32 4.62 -10.87
CA VAL A 332 -8.61 4.06 -12.04
C VAL A 332 -9.44 4.11 -13.32
N HIS A 333 -8.81 3.76 -14.43
CA HIS A 333 -9.42 3.75 -15.76
C HIS A 333 -10.83 3.10 -15.74
N LEU A 334 -11.80 3.76 -16.36
CA LEU A 334 -13.23 3.41 -16.41
C LEU A 334 -14.04 3.57 -15.11
N LYS A 335 -13.43 3.90 -13.97
CA LYS A 335 -14.15 4.06 -12.69
C LYS A 335 -14.63 5.48 -12.40
N CYS A 336 -14.24 6.49 -13.15
CA CYS A 336 -14.53 7.92 -12.97
C CYS A 336 -13.94 8.52 -11.69
N SER A 337 -13.83 9.87 -11.66
CA SER A 337 -13.51 10.61 -10.43
C SER A 337 -14.62 10.47 -9.38
N MET A 338 -14.29 10.72 -8.12
CA MET A 338 -15.29 10.69 -7.04
C MET A 338 -16.46 11.64 -7.29
N LEU A 339 -16.18 12.84 -7.81
CA LEU A 339 -17.20 13.80 -8.20
C LEU A 339 -18.14 13.24 -9.27
N ASN A 340 -17.58 12.57 -10.28
CA ASN A 340 -18.37 12.01 -11.38
C ASN A 340 -19.14 10.73 -11.01
N LYS A 341 -18.82 10.10 -9.88
CA LYS A 341 -19.66 9.03 -9.32
C LYS A 341 -20.97 9.57 -8.70
N MET A 342 -20.99 10.84 -8.31
CA MET A 342 -22.15 11.45 -7.67
C MET A 342 -23.26 11.74 -8.71
N PRO A 343 -24.54 11.49 -8.38
CA PRO A 343 -25.67 11.80 -9.26
C PRO A 343 -25.99 13.30 -9.27
N GLY A 344 -26.74 13.71 -10.29
CA GLY A 344 -27.28 15.06 -10.44
C GLY A 344 -26.43 16.00 -11.29
N TYR A 345 -26.79 17.28 -11.27
CA TYR A 345 -26.06 18.36 -11.93
C TYR A 345 -24.77 18.71 -11.16
N PRO A 346 -23.84 19.49 -11.73
CA PRO A 346 -22.55 19.78 -11.09
C PRO A 346 -22.65 20.22 -9.62
N ASP A 347 -23.54 21.16 -9.30
CA ASP A 347 -23.72 21.62 -7.92
C ASP A 347 -24.23 20.52 -6.98
N ASP A 348 -25.11 19.64 -7.47
CA ASP A 348 -25.63 18.52 -6.70
C ASP A 348 -24.54 17.48 -6.45
N LYS A 349 -23.66 17.24 -7.43
CA LYS A 349 -22.50 16.35 -7.29
C LYS A 349 -21.58 16.84 -6.18
N PHE A 350 -21.23 18.13 -6.14
CA PHE A 350 -20.41 18.70 -5.07
C PHE A 350 -21.08 18.60 -3.69
N ARG A 351 -22.40 18.87 -3.61
CA ARG A 351 -23.14 18.71 -2.35
C ARG A 351 -23.16 17.27 -1.87
N ASN A 352 -23.40 16.30 -2.78
CA ASN A 352 -23.36 14.88 -2.48
C ASN A 352 -21.96 14.45 -2.01
N LEU A 353 -20.89 14.87 -2.71
CA LEU A 353 -19.53 14.50 -2.35
C LEU A 353 -19.12 15.07 -0.98
N LYS A 354 -19.49 16.32 -0.68
CA LYS A 354 -19.29 16.91 0.65
C LYS A 354 -20.01 16.13 1.75
N ALA A 355 -21.28 15.74 1.50
CA ALA A 355 -22.04 14.93 2.44
C ALA A 355 -21.41 13.54 2.62
N ALA A 356 -20.90 12.93 1.53
CA ALA A 356 -20.21 11.67 1.58
C ALA A 356 -18.95 11.74 2.46
N TYR A 357 -18.09 12.72 2.24
CA TYR A 357 -16.88 12.89 3.06
C TYR A 357 -17.20 13.25 4.52
N ALA A 358 -18.21 14.07 4.77
CA ALA A 358 -18.66 14.31 6.14
C ALA A 358 -19.10 13.00 6.83
N PHE A 359 -19.88 12.15 6.17
CA PHE A 359 -20.25 10.84 6.70
C PHE A 359 -19.04 9.97 6.97
N MET A 360 -18.10 9.87 6.02
CA MET A 360 -16.86 9.10 6.18
C MET A 360 -16.05 9.59 7.40
N LEU A 361 -15.94 10.93 7.59
CA LEU A 361 -15.16 11.50 8.68
C LEU A 361 -15.73 11.14 10.06
N PHE A 362 -17.08 11.07 10.19
CA PHE A 362 -17.75 10.73 11.44
C PHE A 362 -17.96 9.22 11.65
N HIS A 363 -17.78 8.39 10.61
CA HIS A 363 -17.89 6.94 10.73
C HIS A 363 -16.67 6.35 11.48
N PRO A 364 -16.84 5.27 12.30
CA PRO A 364 -15.73 4.63 12.99
C PRO A 364 -14.62 4.14 12.04
N GLY A 365 -13.37 4.30 12.44
CA GLY A 365 -12.18 3.88 11.69
C GLY A 365 -11.24 5.03 11.35
N LYS A 366 -10.00 4.72 10.97
CA LYS A 366 -9.04 5.68 10.38
C LYS A 366 -9.51 6.08 8.99
N LYS A 367 -8.90 7.09 8.38
CA LYS A 367 -9.34 7.64 7.09
C LYS A 367 -8.20 7.65 6.08
N LEU A 368 -8.51 7.26 4.85
CA LEU A 368 -7.59 7.38 3.71
C LEU A 368 -8.34 7.96 2.51
N LEU A 369 -7.74 8.97 1.89
CA LEU A 369 -8.16 9.51 0.60
C LEU A 369 -6.97 9.53 -0.36
N PHE A 370 -7.22 9.10 -1.59
CA PHE A 370 -6.26 9.23 -2.68
C PHE A 370 -6.18 10.67 -3.16
N MET A 371 -5.00 11.11 -3.55
CA MET A 371 -4.73 12.44 -4.08
C MET A 371 -5.73 12.88 -5.16
N GLY A 372 -6.17 14.14 -5.10
CA GLY A 372 -7.11 14.73 -6.04
C GLY A 372 -8.58 14.42 -5.79
N GLN A 373 -8.90 13.62 -4.77
CA GLN A 373 -10.30 13.34 -4.41
C GLN A 373 -10.89 14.41 -3.50
N GLU A 374 -10.06 15.27 -2.94
CA GLU A 374 -10.43 16.33 -2.01
C GLU A 374 -10.95 17.60 -2.67
N PHE A 375 -10.96 17.69 -4.02
CA PHE A 375 -11.48 18.84 -4.78
C PHE A 375 -12.15 18.45 -6.10
#